data_1c03b22f6f3834b15d65591bddefb0d8
#
_entry.id   1c03b22f6f3834b15d65591bddefb0d8
#
_cell.length_a   1.000
_cell.length_b   1.000
_cell.length_c   1.000
_cell.angle_alpha   90.00
_cell.angle_beta   90.00
_cell.angle_gamma   90.00
#
_symmetry.space_group_name_H-M   'P 1'
#
loop_
_entity.id
_entity.type
_entity.pdbx_description
1 polymer ?
#
loop_
_entity_poly.entity_id
_entity_poly.type
_entity_poly.pdbx_seq_one_letter_code
_entity_poly.pdbx_strand_id
1 'polypeptide(L)'
;VSAITLFIGTIIMMFSTNWLMSITAIVSSLIGFLFMFIILGKSQKYFKQRQLELGNLNANIEEVYSNVNIVKVYNAKDETMDYFNKLNDKLYNATRKSQFLSGIMQPMMMFIGNFGYLCVCIVGALLTINNKISFGVIVAFISYVRLFTSPLSQIAQTMSSFQQTAAASERVFELLDEEELEIEKNKKYLNKNDVKGLLEFNNVTFTYDGNSKPTIKDF
;
A
#
# COMPACT_ATOMS: atom_id res chain seq x y z
N VAL A 1 -0.29 -15.73 -13.62
CA VAL A 1 0.15 -16.46 -14.82
C VAL A 1 -0.66 -16.00 -16.04
N SER A 2 -2.02 -16.06 -16.02
CA SER A 2 -2.87 -15.73 -17.18
C SER A 2 -2.63 -14.32 -17.76
N ALA A 3 -2.43 -13.31 -16.92
CA ALA A 3 -2.16 -11.94 -17.36
C ALA A 3 -0.83 -11.82 -18.14
N ILE A 4 0.21 -12.50 -17.68
CA ILE A 4 1.52 -12.52 -18.35
C ILE A 4 1.44 -13.25 -19.68
N THR A 5 0.78 -14.39 -19.71
CA THR A 5 0.59 -15.17 -20.95
C THR A 5 -0.21 -14.38 -21.98
N LEU A 6 -1.30 -13.74 -21.56
CA LEU A 6 -2.11 -12.87 -22.42
C LEU A 6 -1.31 -11.68 -22.96
N PHE A 7 -0.52 -11.04 -22.10
CA PHE A 7 0.32 -9.90 -22.45
C PHE A 7 1.35 -10.27 -23.53
N ILE A 8 2.12 -11.35 -23.29
CA ILE A 8 3.13 -11.84 -24.25
C ILE A 8 2.46 -12.27 -25.56
N GLY A 9 1.38 -13.05 -25.47
CA GLY A 9 0.64 -13.49 -26.66
C GLY A 9 0.10 -12.33 -27.49
N THR A 10 -0.44 -11.30 -26.84
CA THR A 10 -0.93 -10.10 -27.53
C THR A 10 0.20 -9.36 -28.25
N ILE A 11 1.36 -9.18 -27.63
CA ILE A 11 2.52 -8.55 -28.27
C ILE A 11 2.96 -9.32 -29.50
N ILE A 12 3.09 -10.64 -29.41
CA ILE A 12 3.47 -11.50 -30.55
C ILE A 12 2.47 -11.33 -31.68
N MET A 13 1.17 -11.39 -31.40
CA MET A 13 0.12 -11.23 -32.40
C MET A 13 0.09 -9.85 -33.03
N MET A 14 0.33 -8.80 -32.25
CA MET A 14 0.43 -7.43 -32.76
C MET A 14 1.56 -7.29 -33.77
N PHE A 15 2.76 -7.73 -33.41
CA PHE A 15 3.93 -7.61 -34.30
C PHE A 15 3.84 -8.52 -35.53
N SER A 16 3.22 -9.69 -35.42
CA SER A 16 2.98 -10.57 -36.57
C SER A 16 1.97 -10.00 -37.56
N THR A 17 1.02 -9.18 -37.08
CA THR A 17 -0.01 -8.56 -37.92
C THR A 17 0.50 -7.31 -38.64
N ASN A 18 1.05 -6.34 -37.90
CA ASN A 18 1.66 -5.14 -38.49
C ASN A 18 2.57 -4.42 -37.48
N TRP A 19 3.85 -4.28 -37.77
CA TRP A 19 4.85 -3.70 -36.89
C TRP A 19 4.62 -2.22 -36.59
N LEU A 20 4.17 -1.43 -37.58
CA LEU A 20 3.95 0.00 -37.41
C LEU A 20 2.75 0.30 -36.50
N MET A 21 1.66 -0.44 -36.69
CA MET A 21 0.49 -0.39 -35.81
C MET A 21 0.84 -0.82 -34.38
N SER A 22 1.70 -1.84 -34.22
CA SER A 22 2.15 -2.33 -32.92
C SER A 22 2.95 -1.27 -32.16
N ILE A 23 3.89 -0.62 -32.83
CA ILE A 23 4.65 0.50 -32.23
C ILE A 23 3.72 1.63 -31.83
N THR A 24 2.76 2.00 -32.70
CA THR A 24 1.78 3.05 -32.37
C THR A 24 0.99 2.72 -31.11
N ALA A 25 0.48 1.50 -30.99
CA ALA A 25 -0.28 1.06 -29.83
C ALA A 25 0.59 1.03 -28.54
N ILE A 26 1.81 0.55 -28.63
CA ILE A 26 2.74 0.49 -27.48
C ILE A 26 3.14 1.89 -27.05
N VAL A 27 3.56 2.76 -27.96
CA VAL A 27 4.00 4.12 -27.65
C VAL A 27 2.86 4.95 -27.05
N SER A 28 1.66 4.88 -27.63
CA SER A 28 0.50 5.59 -27.06
C SER A 28 0.16 5.12 -25.65
N SER A 29 0.25 3.82 -25.38
CA SER A 29 0.04 3.25 -24.05
C SER A 29 1.15 3.68 -23.07
N LEU A 30 2.42 3.66 -23.48
CA LEU A 30 3.55 4.08 -22.65
C LEU A 30 3.46 5.56 -22.24
N ILE A 31 3.05 6.44 -23.14
CA ILE A 31 2.79 7.85 -22.82
C ILE A 31 1.74 7.95 -21.72
N GLY A 32 0.66 7.21 -21.84
CA GLY A 32 -0.40 7.19 -20.82
C GLY A 32 0.09 6.68 -19.45
N PHE A 33 0.87 5.61 -19.45
CA PHE A 33 1.47 5.09 -18.23
C PHE A 33 2.46 6.05 -17.60
N LEU A 34 3.23 6.77 -18.39
CA LEU A 34 4.15 7.81 -17.89
C LEU A 34 3.40 8.89 -17.11
N PHE A 35 2.29 9.40 -17.66
CA PHE A 35 1.43 10.36 -16.96
C PHE A 35 0.87 9.78 -15.66
N MET A 36 0.45 8.53 -15.67
CA MET A 36 -0.06 7.85 -14.49
C MET A 36 1.03 7.72 -13.40
N PHE A 37 2.26 7.37 -13.77
CA PHE A 37 3.39 7.29 -12.83
C PHE A 37 3.69 8.63 -12.15
N ILE A 38 3.62 9.73 -12.90
CA ILE A 38 3.82 11.09 -12.35
C ILE A 38 2.73 11.41 -11.31
N ILE A 39 1.47 11.09 -11.62
CA ILE A 39 0.34 11.32 -10.71
C ILE A 39 0.49 10.46 -9.45
N LEU A 40 0.80 9.18 -9.58
CA LEU A 40 1.04 8.26 -8.47
C LEU A 40 2.14 8.74 -7.55
N GLY A 41 3.30 9.13 -8.11
CA GLY A 41 4.42 9.64 -7.33
C GLY A 41 4.05 10.87 -6.49
N LYS A 42 3.29 11.81 -7.08
CA LYS A 42 2.80 12.99 -6.36
C LYS A 42 1.72 12.66 -5.31
N SER A 43 0.93 11.63 -5.53
CA SER A 43 -0.17 11.26 -4.63
C SER A 43 0.30 10.63 -3.33
N GLN A 44 1.44 9.91 -3.32
CA GLN A 44 1.99 9.21 -2.15
C GLN A 44 2.14 10.12 -0.93
N LYS A 45 2.60 11.36 -1.13
CA LYS A 45 2.75 12.35 -0.06
C LYS A 45 1.42 12.62 0.65
N TYR A 46 0.34 12.75 -0.10
CA TYR A 46 -0.99 13.07 0.45
C TYR A 46 -1.63 11.86 1.13
N PHE A 47 -1.36 10.64 0.65
CA PHE A 47 -1.79 9.42 1.33
C PHE A 47 -1.12 9.25 2.69
N LYS A 48 0.21 9.47 2.77
CA LYS A 48 0.95 9.44 4.04
C LYS A 48 0.43 10.50 5.01
N GLN A 49 0.22 11.72 4.51
CA GLN A 49 -0.30 12.82 5.34
C GLN A 49 -1.69 12.51 5.86
N ARG A 50 -2.59 11.99 5.02
CA ARG A 50 -3.93 11.58 5.44
C ARG A 50 -3.87 10.52 6.56
N GLN A 51 -2.99 9.53 6.43
CA GLN A 51 -2.85 8.48 7.45
C GLN A 51 -2.32 9.04 8.77
N LEU A 52 -1.37 9.98 8.71
CA LEU A 52 -0.83 10.66 9.89
C LEU A 52 -1.92 11.49 10.59
N GLU A 53 -2.66 12.32 9.84
CA GLU A 53 -3.70 13.18 10.42
C GLU A 53 -4.88 12.36 10.97
N LEU A 54 -5.20 11.22 10.35
CA LEU A 54 -6.18 10.28 10.88
C LEU A 54 -5.72 9.67 12.21
N GLY A 55 -4.44 9.31 12.31
CA GLY A 55 -3.85 8.82 13.56
C GLY A 55 -3.90 9.88 14.66
N ASN A 56 -3.53 11.12 14.36
CA ASN A 56 -3.57 12.24 15.30
C ASN A 56 -5.00 12.52 15.79
N LEU A 57 -5.98 12.49 14.91
CA LEU A 57 -7.38 12.70 15.28
C LEU A 57 -7.89 11.57 16.18
N ASN A 58 -7.60 10.30 15.84
CA ASN A 58 -8.00 9.15 16.65
C ASN A 58 -7.34 9.17 18.03
N ALA A 59 -6.05 9.50 18.13
CA ALA A 59 -5.36 9.65 19.40
C ALA A 59 -6.00 10.73 20.29
N ASN A 60 -6.36 11.87 19.69
CA ASN A 60 -7.06 12.93 20.43
C ASN A 60 -8.46 12.48 20.91
N ILE A 61 -9.20 11.77 20.07
CA ILE A 61 -10.52 11.21 20.46
C ILE A 61 -10.34 10.25 21.64
N GLU A 62 -9.38 9.34 21.57
CA GLU A 62 -9.10 8.37 22.63
C GLU A 62 -8.71 9.07 23.94
N GLU A 63 -7.80 10.04 23.86
CA GLU A 63 -7.35 10.83 25.01
C GLU A 63 -8.52 11.56 25.69
N VAL A 64 -9.36 12.26 24.91
CA VAL A 64 -10.49 13.03 25.42
C VAL A 64 -11.56 12.12 26.02
N TYR A 65 -11.89 11.00 25.38
CA TYR A 65 -12.89 10.08 25.91
C TYR A 65 -12.40 9.33 27.15
N SER A 66 -11.13 8.93 27.19
CA SER A 66 -10.54 8.29 28.36
C SER A 66 -10.49 9.25 29.57
N ASN A 67 -10.34 10.54 29.33
CA ASN A 67 -10.24 11.57 30.34
C ASN A 67 -11.46 12.50 30.44
N VAL A 68 -12.64 12.05 29.98
CA VAL A 68 -13.84 12.88 29.88
C VAL A 68 -14.25 13.53 31.22
N ASN A 69 -14.01 12.85 32.34
CA ASN A 69 -14.28 13.40 33.68
C ASN A 69 -13.35 14.56 34.01
N ILE A 70 -12.08 14.51 33.60
CA ILE A 70 -11.11 15.58 33.79
C ILE A 70 -11.55 16.79 32.95
N VAL A 71 -11.88 16.59 31.68
CA VAL A 71 -12.38 17.65 30.78
C VAL A 71 -13.59 18.36 31.38
N LYS A 72 -14.51 17.62 32.01
CA LYS A 72 -15.68 18.19 32.67
C LYS A 72 -15.33 18.99 33.93
N VAL A 73 -14.45 18.45 34.79
CA VAL A 73 -14.03 19.11 36.05
C VAL A 73 -13.34 20.44 35.78
N TYR A 74 -12.49 20.47 34.75
CA TYR A 74 -11.77 21.70 34.35
C TYR A 74 -12.56 22.60 33.40
N ASN A 75 -13.80 22.22 33.05
CA ASN A 75 -14.63 22.95 32.08
C ASN A 75 -13.90 23.22 30.73
N ALA A 76 -13.04 22.29 30.32
CA ALA A 76 -12.18 22.42 29.13
C ALA A 76 -12.85 21.96 27.83
N LYS A 77 -14.20 21.92 27.79
CA LYS A 77 -14.96 21.43 26.63
C LYS A 77 -14.69 22.24 25.37
N ASP A 78 -14.70 23.57 25.48
CA ASP A 78 -14.57 24.44 24.32
C ASP A 78 -13.15 24.39 23.74
N GLU A 79 -12.12 24.39 24.58
CA GLU A 79 -10.72 24.23 24.17
C GLU A 79 -10.48 22.88 23.49
N THR A 80 -11.02 21.83 24.05
CA THR A 80 -10.93 20.46 23.49
C THR A 80 -11.62 20.39 22.12
N MET A 81 -12.78 21.02 21.98
CA MET A 81 -13.51 21.06 20.72
C MET A 81 -12.77 21.87 19.65
N ASP A 82 -12.18 23.02 20.03
CA ASP A 82 -11.37 23.81 19.13
C ASP A 82 -10.12 23.05 18.64
N TYR A 83 -9.49 22.30 19.51
CA TYR A 83 -8.35 21.46 19.14
C TYR A 83 -8.78 20.33 18.19
N PHE A 84 -9.89 19.63 18.50
CA PHE A 84 -10.48 18.64 17.63
C PHE A 84 -10.79 19.19 16.23
N ASN A 85 -11.42 20.38 16.16
CA ASN A 85 -11.75 21.01 14.89
C ASN A 85 -10.48 21.33 14.06
N LYS A 86 -9.40 21.79 14.68
CA LYS A 86 -8.12 22.01 14.01
C LYS A 86 -7.54 20.72 13.43
N LEU A 87 -7.60 19.62 14.17
CA LEU A 87 -7.16 18.31 13.67
C LEU A 87 -8.05 17.79 12.54
N ASN A 88 -9.36 17.98 12.67
CA ASN A 88 -10.34 17.59 11.67
C ASN A 88 -10.14 18.38 10.35
N ASP A 89 -9.83 19.67 10.42
CA ASP A 89 -9.53 20.51 9.24
C ASP A 89 -8.25 20.05 8.53
N LYS A 90 -7.22 19.64 9.28
CA LYS A 90 -6.01 19.06 8.70
C LYS A 90 -6.32 17.74 8.00
N LEU A 91 -7.06 16.86 8.64
CA LEU A 91 -7.50 15.60 8.06
C LEU A 91 -8.38 15.82 6.82
N TYR A 92 -9.33 16.75 6.88
CA TYR A 92 -10.18 17.11 5.74
C TYR A 92 -9.34 17.53 4.52
N ASN A 93 -8.37 18.44 4.71
CA ASN A 93 -7.52 18.92 3.63
C ASN A 93 -6.63 17.82 3.04
N ALA A 94 -6.06 16.95 3.88
CA ALA A 94 -5.27 15.81 3.45
C ALA A 94 -6.14 14.78 2.71
N THR A 95 -7.34 14.49 3.24
CA THR A 95 -8.31 13.56 2.66
C THR A 95 -8.80 14.08 1.30
N ARG A 96 -9.19 15.34 1.19
CA ARG A 96 -9.64 15.95 -0.07
C ARG A 96 -8.60 15.79 -1.17
N LYS A 97 -7.31 16.10 -0.88
CA LYS A 97 -6.22 15.98 -1.85
C LYS A 97 -5.94 14.54 -2.24
N SER A 98 -5.89 13.62 -1.26
CA SER A 98 -5.66 12.20 -1.53
C SER A 98 -6.79 11.56 -2.32
N GLN A 99 -8.04 11.86 -1.96
CA GLN A 99 -9.24 11.33 -2.65
C GLN A 99 -9.40 11.89 -4.07
N PHE A 100 -9.09 13.17 -4.28
CA PHE A 100 -9.10 13.76 -5.61
C PHE A 100 -8.10 13.05 -6.53
N LEU A 101 -6.86 12.86 -6.08
CA LEU A 101 -5.83 12.17 -6.86
C LEU A 101 -6.17 10.69 -7.09
N SER A 102 -6.72 10.02 -6.09
CA SER A 102 -7.21 8.64 -6.21
C SER A 102 -8.37 8.53 -7.20
N GLY A 103 -9.32 9.47 -7.13
CA GLY A 103 -10.50 9.49 -8.00
C GLY A 103 -10.19 9.73 -9.48
N ILE A 104 -9.12 10.46 -9.79
CA ILE A 104 -8.68 10.69 -11.16
C ILE A 104 -8.08 9.42 -11.80
N MET A 105 -7.61 8.46 -11.03
CA MET A 105 -6.94 7.26 -11.57
C MET A 105 -7.82 6.46 -12.52
N GLN A 106 -9.07 6.20 -12.13
CA GLN A 106 -10.00 5.44 -12.96
C GLN A 106 -10.29 6.13 -14.31
N PRO A 107 -10.68 7.42 -14.35
CA PRO A 107 -10.83 8.17 -15.60
C PRO A 107 -9.55 8.22 -16.45
N MET A 108 -8.38 8.34 -15.82
CA MET A 108 -7.11 8.34 -16.54
C MET A 108 -6.82 7.00 -17.22
N MET A 109 -7.12 5.87 -16.57
CA MET A 109 -6.98 4.55 -17.20
C MET A 109 -7.92 4.41 -18.41
N MET A 110 -9.14 4.90 -18.30
CA MET A 110 -10.07 4.91 -19.43
C MET A 110 -9.57 5.83 -20.56
N PHE A 111 -9.01 6.99 -20.20
CA PHE A 111 -8.43 7.91 -21.18
C PHE A 111 -7.25 7.29 -21.92
N ILE A 112 -6.34 6.62 -21.22
CA ILE A 112 -5.18 5.92 -21.83
C ILE A 112 -5.65 4.88 -22.85
N GLY A 113 -6.64 4.06 -22.47
CA GLY A 113 -7.21 3.06 -23.37
C GLY A 113 -7.85 3.68 -24.61
N ASN A 114 -8.63 4.75 -24.45
CA ASN A 114 -9.29 5.45 -25.55
C ASN A 114 -8.29 6.24 -26.40
N PHE A 115 -7.25 6.81 -25.82
CA PHE A 115 -6.20 7.49 -26.57
C PHE A 115 -5.41 6.51 -27.44
N GLY A 116 -5.05 5.34 -26.90
CA GLY A 116 -4.42 4.28 -27.71
C GLY A 116 -5.32 3.82 -28.87
N TYR A 117 -6.61 3.63 -28.59
CA TYR A 117 -7.60 3.34 -29.63
C TYR A 117 -7.64 4.41 -30.73
N LEU A 118 -7.70 5.70 -30.35
CA LEU A 118 -7.71 6.81 -31.29
C LEU A 118 -6.45 6.82 -32.19
N CYS A 119 -5.27 6.69 -31.59
CA CYS A 119 -4.00 6.64 -32.32
C CYS A 119 -3.96 5.49 -33.34
N VAL A 120 -4.40 4.31 -32.90
CA VAL A 120 -4.47 3.13 -33.77
C VAL A 120 -5.47 3.34 -34.95
N CYS A 121 -6.61 3.95 -34.69
CA CYS A 121 -7.58 4.26 -35.75
C CYS A 121 -7.02 5.26 -36.77
N ILE A 122 -6.36 6.33 -36.33
CA ILE A 122 -5.77 7.34 -37.21
C ILE A 122 -4.67 6.73 -38.09
N VAL A 123 -3.70 6.06 -37.46
CA VAL A 123 -2.57 5.44 -38.19
C VAL A 123 -3.08 4.31 -39.10
N GLY A 124 -4.02 3.51 -38.59
CA GLY A 124 -4.64 2.44 -39.38
C GLY A 124 -5.38 2.97 -40.60
N ALA A 125 -6.16 4.05 -40.48
CA ALA A 125 -6.83 4.69 -41.60
C ALA A 125 -5.82 5.20 -42.65
N LEU A 126 -4.75 5.87 -42.20
CA LEU A 126 -3.70 6.35 -43.14
C LEU A 126 -3.02 5.19 -43.88
N LEU A 127 -2.77 4.07 -43.21
CA LEU A 127 -2.17 2.89 -43.83
C LEU A 127 -3.12 2.19 -44.79
N THR A 128 -4.43 2.18 -44.49
CA THR A 128 -5.45 1.59 -45.35
C THR A 128 -5.65 2.42 -46.63
N ILE A 129 -5.71 3.76 -46.53
CA ILE A 129 -5.78 4.67 -47.69
C ILE A 129 -4.56 4.45 -48.61
N ASN A 130 -3.39 4.18 -48.06
CA ASN A 130 -2.17 3.88 -48.82
C ASN A 130 -2.08 2.39 -49.25
N ASN A 131 -3.15 1.61 -49.14
CA ASN A 131 -3.21 0.18 -49.48
C ASN A 131 -2.15 -0.70 -48.81
N LYS A 132 -1.61 -0.31 -47.64
CA LYS A 132 -0.61 -1.08 -46.91
C LYS A 132 -1.22 -2.12 -45.99
N ILE A 133 -2.43 -1.92 -45.50
CA ILE A 133 -3.16 -2.83 -44.66
C ILE A 133 -4.67 -2.90 -45.08
N SER A 134 -5.33 -3.99 -44.71
CA SER A 134 -6.77 -4.12 -44.87
C SER A 134 -7.52 -3.50 -43.69
N PHE A 135 -8.77 -3.12 -43.88
CA PHE A 135 -9.63 -2.60 -42.81
C PHE A 135 -9.76 -3.58 -41.63
N GLY A 136 -9.74 -4.90 -41.88
CA GLY A 136 -9.79 -5.92 -40.87
C GLY A 136 -8.61 -5.85 -39.87
N VAL A 137 -7.44 -5.37 -40.30
CA VAL A 137 -6.28 -5.15 -39.41
C VAL A 137 -6.58 -4.07 -38.39
N ILE A 138 -7.27 -2.98 -38.75
CA ILE A 138 -7.67 -1.93 -37.82
C ILE A 138 -8.57 -2.51 -36.74
N VAL A 139 -9.57 -3.30 -37.11
CA VAL A 139 -10.52 -3.95 -36.20
C VAL A 139 -9.78 -4.89 -35.21
N ALA A 140 -8.82 -5.66 -35.74
CA ALA A 140 -7.99 -6.52 -34.90
C ALA A 140 -7.16 -5.70 -33.87
N PHE A 141 -6.54 -4.60 -34.30
CA PHE A 141 -5.75 -3.74 -33.41
C PHE A 141 -6.58 -3.01 -32.35
N ILE A 142 -7.82 -2.67 -32.63
CA ILE A 142 -8.76 -2.16 -31.63
C ILE A 142 -8.89 -3.15 -30.46
N SER A 143 -9.03 -4.43 -30.79
CA SER A 143 -9.09 -5.50 -29.77
C SER A 143 -7.75 -5.69 -29.08
N TYR A 144 -6.63 -5.66 -29.81
CA TYR A 144 -5.30 -5.81 -29.25
C TYR A 144 -4.93 -4.71 -28.26
N VAL A 145 -5.26 -3.45 -28.52
CA VAL A 145 -5.02 -2.35 -27.55
C VAL A 145 -5.67 -2.62 -26.20
N ARG A 146 -6.91 -3.13 -26.21
CA ARG A 146 -7.61 -3.50 -24.96
C ARG A 146 -6.97 -4.69 -24.28
N LEU A 147 -6.62 -5.74 -25.05
CA LEU A 147 -5.95 -6.93 -24.55
C LEU A 147 -4.52 -6.67 -24.07
N PHE A 148 -3.88 -5.60 -24.51
CA PHE A 148 -2.56 -5.16 -24.09
C PHE A 148 -2.60 -4.37 -22.78
N THR A 149 -3.55 -3.43 -22.63
CA THR A 149 -3.63 -2.53 -21.48
C THR A 149 -4.19 -3.21 -20.22
N SER A 150 -5.12 -4.17 -20.38
CA SER A 150 -5.76 -4.86 -19.25
C SER A 150 -4.78 -5.67 -18.39
N PRO A 151 -3.90 -6.53 -18.94
CA PRO A 151 -2.91 -7.28 -18.17
C PRO A 151 -1.90 -6.39 -17.44
N LEU A 152 -1.53 -5.25 -17.99
CA LEU A 152 -0.62 -4.30 -17.35
C LEU A 152 -1.20 -3.77 -16.02
N SER A 153 -2.48 -3.43 -16.01
CA SER A 153 -3.18 -3.05 -14.77
C SER A 153 -3.23 -4.19 -13.76
N GLN A 154 -3.48 -5.41 -14.20
CA GLN A 154 -3.52 -6.58 -13.32
C GLN A 154 -2.14 -6.91 -12.73
N ILE A 155 -1.07 -6.81 -13.53
CA ILE A 155 0.30 -7.03 -13.06
C ILE A 155 0.66 -5.98 -12.00
N ALA A 156 0.34 -4.69 -12.24
CA ALA A 156 0.60 -3.62 -11.28
C ALA A 156 -0.13 -3.83 -9.95
N GLN A 157 -1.40 -4.24 -9.98
CA GLN A 157 -2.18 -4.57 -8.76
C GLN A 157 -1.61 -5.78 -8.02
N THR A 158 -1.27 -6.85 -8.76
CA THR A 158 -0.69 -8.06 -8.19
C THR A 158 0.66 -7.78 -7.54
N MET A 159 1.49 -6.91 -8.16
CA MET A 159 2.79 -6.53 -7.60
C MET A 159 2.65 -5.79 -6.27
N SER A 160 1.66 -4.90 -6.15
CA SER A 160 1.35 -4.23 -4.88
C SER A 160 0.90 -5.20 -3.80
N SER A 161 0.03 -6.16 -4.13
CA SER A 161 -0.41 -7.22 -3.20
C SER A 161 0.74 -8.13 -2.80
N PHE A 162 1.65 -8.45 -3.73
CA PHE A 162 2.82 -9.26 -3.46
C PHE A 162 3.77 -8.58 -2.46
N GLN A 163 4.01 -7.27 -2.60
CA GLN A 163 4.83 -6.52 -1.65
C GLN A 163 4.22 -6.52 -0.23
N GLN A 164 2.90 -6.37 -0.11
CA GLN A 164 2.21 -6.44 1.18
C GLN A 164 2.32 -7.83 1.80
N THR A 165 2.15 -8.88 0.99
CA THR A 165 2.29 -10.26 1.44
C THR A 165 3.72 -10.57 1.87
N ALA A 166 4.73 -10.09 1.13
CA ALA A 166 6.14 -10.28 1.48
C ALA A 166 6.46 -9.63 2.84
N ALA A 167 6.02 -8.37 3.06
CA ALA A 167 6.23 -7.68 4.34
C ALA A 167 5.48 -8.35 5.51
N ALA A 168 4.29 -8.91 5.27
CA ALA A 168 3.57 -9.68 6.28
C ALA A 168 4.27 -11.01 6.60
N SER A 169 4.79 -11.69 5.58
CA SER A 169 5.54 -12.93 5.74
C SER A 169 6.84 -12.72 6.52
N GLU A 170 7.56 -11.64 6.23
CA GLU A 170 8.79 -11.28 6.96
C GLU A 170 8.53 -11.19 8.48
N ARG A 171 7.46 -10.51 8.89
CA ARG A 171 7.08 -10.42 10.32
C ARG A 171 6.71 -11.76 10.94
N VAL A 172 6.07 -12.65 10.16
CA VAL A 172 5.73 -13.99 10.64
C VAL A 172 6.99 -14.83 10.82
N PHE A 173 7.93 -14.76 9.87
CA PHE A 173 9.20 -15.49 9.98
C PHE A 173 10.09 -14.91 11.10
N GLU A 174 10.13 -13.60 11.28
CA GLU A 174 10.82 -12.95 12.40
C GLU A 174 10.32 -13.51 13.74
N LEU A 175 9.00 -13.66 13.92
CA LEU A 175 8.43 -14.27 15.11
C LEU A 175 8.76 -15.77 15.24
N LEU A 176 8.81 -16.51 14.12
CA LEU A 176 9.11 -17.93 14.13
C LEU A 176 10.60 -18.23 14.38
N ASP A 177 11.47 -17.26 14.01
CA ASP A 177 12.92 -17.37 14.19
C ASP A 177 13.38 -16.84 15.57
N GLU A 178 12.45 -16.26 16.39
CA GLU A 178 12.75 -15.88 17.76
C GLU A 178 13.15 -17.09 18.60
N GLU A 179 14.15 -16.92 19.43
CA GLU A 179 14.65 -17.97 20.32
C GLU A 179 13.56 -18.40 21.30
N GLU A 180 13.22 -19.69 21.29
CA GLU A 180 12.31 -20.26 22.27
C GLU A 180 12.93 -20.20 23.68
N LEU A 181 12.10 -19.86 24.66
CA LEU A 181 12.53 -19.90 26.07
C LEU A 181 13.05 -21.30 26.40
N GLU A 182 14.24 -21.36 27.02
CA GLU A 182 14.81 -22.62 27.49
C GLU A 182 13.83 -23.36 28.41
N ILE A 183 13.59 -24.62 28.09
CA ILE A 183 12.77 -25.48 28.95
C ILE A 183 13.55 -25.73 30.25
N GLU A 184 13.12 -25.10 31.32
CA GLU A 184 13.71 -25.35 32.65
C GLU A 184 13.52 -26.81 33.06
N LYS A 185 14.58 -27.59 32.96
CA LYS A 185 14.55 -29.05 33.17
C LYS A 185 14.39 -29.47 34.64
N ASN A 186 14.54 -28.59 35.62
CA ASN A 186 14.48 -28.92 37.04
C ASN A 186 13.61 -27.94 37.86
N LYS A 187 12.33 -27.78 37.48
CA LYS A 187 11.41 -26.95 38.26
C LYS A 187 11.10 -27.59 39.62
N LYS A 188 11.45 -26.87 40.71
CA LYS A 188 10.87 -27.19 42.02
C LYS A 188 9.47 -26.58 42.10
N TYR A 189 8.48 -27.43 42.23
CA TYR A 189 7.10 -26.97 42.45
C TYR A 189 6.94 -26.56 43.92
N LEU A 190 6.46 -25.31 44.12
CA LEU A 190 6.06 -24.87 45.47
C LEU A 190 4.72 -25.51 45.80
N ASN A 191 4.71 -26.32 46.88
CA ASN A 191 3.46 -26.85 47.40
C ASN A 191 2.71 -25.72 48.14
N LYS A 192 1.43 -25.52 47.81
CA LYS A 192 0.61 -24.45 48.40
C LYS A 192 0.59 -24.48 49.93
N ASN A 193 0.74 -25.66 50.56
CA ASN A 193 0.72 -25.83 51.98
C ASN A 193 2.06 -25.41 52.67
N ASP A 194 3.15 -25.30 51.89
CA ASP A 194 4.46 -24.94 52.39
C ASP A 194 4.78 -23.44 52.24
N VAL A 195 3.91 -22.70 51.54
CA VAL A 195 4.07 -21.28 51.31
C VAL A 195 3.52 -20.46 52.46
N LYS A 196 4.43 -19.86 53.24
CA LYS A 196 4.08 -19.00 54.39
C LYS A 196 3.99 -17.50 54.06
N GLY A 197 4.19 -17.14 52.82
CA GLY A 197 4.09 -15.76 52.34
C GLY A 197 5.32 -14.89 52.63
N LEU A 198 6.40 -15.46 53.17
CA LEU A 198 7.68 -14.78 53.36
C LEU A 198 8.47 -14.81 52.03
N LEU A 199 8.84 -13.65 51.55
CA LEU A 199 9.70 -13.46 50.37
C LEU A 199 10.94 -12.65 50.79
N GLU A 200 12.11 -13.21 50.59
CA GLU A 200 13.38 -12.55 50.89
C GLU A 200 14.27 -12.51 49.65
N PHE A 201 14.84 -11.36 49.39
CA PHE A 201 15.87 -11.16 48.38
C PHE A 201 17.20 -10.95 49.13
N ASN A 202 18.14 -11.86 48.95
CA ASN A 202 19.44 -11.79 49.57
C ASN A 202 20.54 -11.68 48.54
N ASN A 203 21.17 -10.52 48.43
CA ASN A 203 22.30 -10.24 47.52
C ASN A 203 21.98 -10.60 46.05
N VAL A 204 20.78 -10.26 45.60
CA VAL A 204 20.34 -10.55 44.21
C VAL A 204 20.98 -9.55 43.26
N THR A 205 21.72 -10.06 42.30
CA THR A 205 22.24 -9.28 41.17
C THR A 205 21.61 -9.77 39.86
N PHE A 206 21.04 -8.88 39.10
CA PHE A 206 20.37 -9.21 37.83
C PHE A 206 20.88 -8.31 36.71
N THR A 207 21.17 -8.93 35.57
CA THR A 207 21.58 -8.25 34.32
C THR A 207 20.73 -8.76 33.20
N TYR A 208 20.17 -7.86 32.38
CA TYR A 208 19.51 -8.24 31.11
C TYR A 208 20.55 -8.69 30.09
N ASP A 209 20.22 -9.69 29.30
CA ASP A 209 21.07 -10.16 28.20
C ASP A 209 21.43 -9.01 27.26
N GLY A 210 22.73 -8.92 26.90
CA GLY A 210 23.28 -7.84 26.10
C GLY A 210 23.72 -6.60 26.87
N ASN A 211 23.45 -6.49 28.18
CA ASN A 211 23.94 -5.39 29.01
C ASN A 211 25.26 -5.74 29.72
N SER A 212 26.23 -4.83 29.66
CA SER A 212 27.53 -4.99 30.35
C SER A 212 27.51 -4.62 31.83
N LYS A 213 26.44 -4.03 32.34
CA LYS A 213 26.27 -3.61 33.74
C LYS A 213 25.01 -4.21 34.33
N PRO A 214 25.07 -4.67 35.61
CA PRO A 214 23.88 -5.17 36.26
C PRO A 214 22.83 -4.07 36.43
N THR A 215 21.58 -4.42 36.15
CA THR A 215 20.42 -3.55 36.34
C THR A 215 19.99 -3.51 37.80
N ILE A 216 20.14 -4.65 38.50
CA ILE A 216 19.94 -4.77 39.93
C ILE A 216 21.28 -5.29 40.52
N LYS A 217 21.78 -4.70 41.57
CA LYS A 217 23.02 -5.09 42.21
C LYS A 217 22.84 -5.09 43.70
N ASP A 218 23.21 -6.22 44.35
CA ASP A 218 23.24 -6.41 45.79
C ASP A 218 21.91 -6.02 46.48
N PHE A 219 20.79 -6.41 45.90
CA PHE A 219 19.44 -6.13 46.40
C PHE A 219 18.98 -7.20 47.39
#